data_d30b59532749eee137c5d7f25110229f
#
_entry.id   d30b59532749eee137c5d7f25110229f
#
_cell.length_a   1.000
_cell.length_b   1.000
_cell.length_c   1.000
_cell.angle_alpha   90.00
_cell.angle_beta   90.00
_cell.angle_gamma   90.00
#
_symmetry.space_group_name_H-M   'P 1'
#
loop_
_entity.id
_entity.type
_entity.pdbx_description
1 polymer ?
#
loop_
_entity_poly.entity_id
_entity_poly.type
_entity_poly.pdbx_seq_one_letter_code
_entity_poly.pdbx_strand_id
1 'polypeptide(L)' 'MWLGGGVIVCPGVTIGDNSVIGAGSVVTRDIPANVVAVGNPARVIREL' A
#
# COMPACT_ATOMS: atom_id res chain seq x y z
N MET A 1 -8.86 3.73 -2.82
CA MET A 1 -7.42 3.44 -2.80
C MET A 1 -6.66 4.62 -3.40
N TRP A 2 -5.59 5.04 -2.76
CA TRP A 2 -4.75 6.11 -3.27
C TRP A 2 -3.30 5.64 -3.29
N LEU A 3 -2.65 5.77 -4.43
CA LEU A 3 -1.25 5.38 -4.60
C LEU A 3 -0.39 6.60 -4.83
N GLY A 4 0.63 6.78 -4.02
CA GLY A 4 1.62 7.84 -4.23
C GLY A 4 2.47 7.61 -5.46
N GLY A 5 3.24 8.62 -5.86
CA GLY A 5 4.10 8.52 -7.03
C GLY A 5 5.15 7.43 -6.89
N GLY A 6 5.41 6.68 -7.98
CA GLY A 6 6.45 5.67 -8.00
C GLY A 6 6.14 4.40 -7.22
N VAL A 7 4.89 4.17 -6.81
CA VAL A 7 4.51 2.93 -6.12
C VAL A 7 4.60 1.76 -7.09
N ILE A 8 5.20 0.67 -6.62
CA ILE A 8 5.26 -0.59 -7.35
C ILE A 8 4.39 -1.60 -6.62
N VAL A 9 3.43 -2.20 -7.33
CA VAL A 9 2.57 -3.26 -6.79
C VAL A 9 2.98 -4.57 -7.45
N CYS A 10 3.42 -5.52 -6.65
CA CYS A 10 3.86 -6.82 -7.16
C CYS A 10 2.67 -7.64 -7.68
N PRO A 11 2.90 -8.57 -8.63
CA PRO A 11 1.83 -9.41 -9.16
C PRO A 11 1.12 -10.20 -8.07
N GLY A 12 -0.19 -10.36 -8.21
CA GLY A 12 -1.01 -11.15 -7.29
C GLY A 12 -1.36 -10.45 -5.97
N VAL A 13 -0.97 -9.19 -5.81
CA VAL A 13 -1.26 -8.43 -4.59
C VAL A 13 -2.59 -7.70 -4.73
N THR A 14 -3.39 -7.73 -3.66
CA THR A 14 -4.66 -7.00 -3.56
C THR A 14 -4.52 -5.88 -2.54
N ILE A 15 -4.97 -4.70 -2.90
CA ILE A 15 -4.99 -3.54 -1.99
C ILE A 15 -6.46 -3.23 -1.69
N GLY A 16 -6.81 -3.21 -0.40
CA GLY A 16 -8.17 -2.99 0.05
C GLY A 16 -8.66 -1.56 -0.22
N ASP A 17 -9.99 -1.39 -0.17
CA ASP A 17 -10.63 -0.10 -0.44
C ASP A 17 -10.19 0.95 0.58
N ASN A 18 -10.14 2.20 0.13
CA ASN A 18 -9.79 3.36 0.95
C ASN A 18 -8.37 3.34 1.55
N SER A 19 -7.54 2.37 1.20
CA SER A 19 -6.16 2.36 1.69
C SER A 19 -5.31 3.39 0.95
N VAL A 20 -4.27 3.87 1.62
CA VAL A 20 -3.33 4.86 1.09
C VAL A 20 -1.94 4.24 1.11
N ILE A 21 -1.27 4.26 -0.04
CA ILE A 21 0.10 3.76 -0.17
C ILE A 21 1.02 4.96 -0.42
N GLY A 22 1.99 5.14 0.46
CA GLY A 22 2.92 6.27 0.36
C GLY A 22 3.83 6.18 -0.87
N ALA A 23 4.28 7.35 -1.34
CA ALA A 23 5.12 7.44 -2.53
C ALA A 23 6.39 6.58 -2.39
N GLY A 24 6.80 5.95 -3.49
CA GLY A 24 8.01 5.14 -3.53
C GLY A 24 7.90 3.78 -2.84
N SER A 25 6.73 3.39 -2.39
CA SER A 25 6.53 2.11 -1.70
C SER A 25 6.54 0.94 -2.70
N VAL A 26 6.94 -0.22 -2.20
CA VAL A 26 6.88 -1.48 -2.96
C VAL A 26 5.94 -2.42 -2.22
N VAL A 27 4.77 -2.67 -2.79
CA VAL A 27 3.73 -3.51 -2.17
C VAL A 27 3.96 -4.95 -2.57
N THR A 28 4.38 -5.77 -1.60
CA THR A 28 4.73 -7.18 -1.83
C THR A 28 3.70 -8.15 -1.25
N ARG A 29 2.77 -7.67 -0.43
CA ARG A 29 1.71 -8.47 0.20
C ARG A 29 0.40 -7.72 0.15
N ASP A 30 -0.71 -8.44 0.31
CA ASP A 30 -2.03 -7.83 0.35
C ASP A 30 -2.10 -6.78 1.45
N ILE A 31 -2.76 -5.69 1.14
CA ILE A 31 -2.97 -4.58 2.07
C ILE A 31 -4.46 -4.54 2.42
N PRO A 32 -4.81 -4.55 3.72
CA PRO A 32 -6.22 -4.46 4.11
C PRO A 32 -6.82 -3.10 3.77
N ALA A 33 -8.14 -3.00 3.85
CA ALA A 33 -8.84 -1.74 3.62
C ALA A 33 -8.61 -0.75 4.78
N ASN A 34 -8.77 0.53 4.49
CA ASN A 34 -8.77 1.61 5.47
C ASN A 34 -7.47 1.73 6.27
N VAL A 35 -6.34 1.58 5.61
CA VAL A 35 -5.02 1.70 6.26
C VAL A 35 -4.09 2.59 5.43
N VAL A 36 -3.02 3.03 6.07
CA VAL A 36 -1.89 3.68 5.41
C VAL A 36 -0.70 2.73 5.47
N ALA A 37 -0.12 2.44 4.32
CA ALA A 37 1.07 1.59 4.23
C ALA A 37 2.16 2.31 3.46
N VAL A 38 3.42 2.16 3.90
CA VAL A 38 4.56 2.83 3.26
C VAL A 38 5.79 1.94 3.32
N GLY A 39 6.74 2.23 2.47
CA GLY A 39 8.07 1.65 2.52
C GLY A 39 8.32 0.54 1.53
N ASN A 40 9.49 -0.06 1.62
CA ASN A 40 9.93 -1.18 0.80
C ASN A 40 10.55 -2.26 1.70
N PRO A 41 9.86 -3.38 1.91
CA PRO A 41 8.48 -3.65 1.52
C PRO A 41 7.49 -2.77 2.27
N ALA A 42 6.36 -2.48 1.66
CA ALA A 42 5.33 -1.65 2.28
C ALA A 42 4.78 -2.30 3.56
N ARG A 43 4.65 -1.49 4.60
CA ARG A 43 4.12 -1.92 5.89
C ARG A 43 2.99 -1.00 6.31
N VAL A 44 1.97 -1.56 6.91
CA VAL A 44 0.87 -0.78 7.49
C VAL A 44 1.41 0.00 8.68
N ILE A 45 1.26 1.33 8.63
CA ILE A 45 1.75 2.20 9.70
C ILE A 45 0.64 2.76 10.55
N ARG A 46 -0.60 2.75 10.04
CA ARG A 46 -1.76 3.16 10.83
C ARG A 46 -3.05 2.80 10.09
N GLU A 47 -4.14 2.81 10.83
CA GLU A 47 -5.49 2.69 10.29
C GLU A 47 -6.10 4.09 10.08
N LEU A 48 -6.97 4.19 9.09
CA LEU A 48 -7.73 5.41 8.85
C LEU A 48 -8.92 5.53 9.78
#